data_c43577042d95bbc95ff8369e519b0df9
#
_entry.id   c43577042d95bbc95ff8369e519b0df9
#
_cell.length_a   1.000
_cell.length_b   1.000
_cell.length_c   1.000
_cell.angle_alpha   90.00
_cell.angle_beta   90.00
_cell.angle_gamma   90.00
#
_symmetry.space_group_name_H-M   'P 1'
#
loop_
_entity.id
_entity.type
_entity.pdbx_description
1 polymer ?
#
loop_
_entity_poly.entity_id
_entity_poly.type
_entity_poly.pdbx_seq_one_letter_code
_entity_poly.pdbx_strand_id
1 'polypeptide(L)'
;MKKWKILTSALLSVFIITSAQAGSFGLGVSGNIASVSASGTETEASSGAETENSVRDATAGNDFMFGSIYAEYAFGDGENFVFGIESIPYSADINTKTLSRTDTDDGFDTTEGDSGTLNVNAEISDHTTYYVEAGQGATGVYGKLGFAQVDIDVKQSNASGYGTDPDKTLDAWTYALGYRAGFGENGVIKVEGFVTDYDAYSATSTTSNTVSANLDVVGAKLSIGWKF
;
A
#
# COMPACT_ATOMS: atom_id res chain seq x y z
N MET A 1 -14.26 -11.26 0.09
CA MET A 1 -14.59 -11.05 1.52
C MET A 1 -14.63 -12.28 2.43
N LYS A 2 -15.01 -13.49 2.01
CA LYS A 2 -15.07 -14.68 2.90
C LYS A 2 -13.75 -15.42 3.10
N LYS A 3 -12.80 -15.33 2.19
CA LYS A 3 -11.52 -16.07 2.25
C LYS A 3 -10.51 -15.44 3.24
N TRP A 4 -10.58 -14.15 3.45
CA TRP A 4 -9.68 -13.38 4.32
C TRP A 4 -9.87 -13.66 5.81
N LYS A 5 -11.13 -13.78 6.25
CA LYS A 5 -11.45 -14.10 7.65
C LYS A 5 -10.94 -15.47 8.09
N ILE A 6 -10.71 -16.38 7.14
CA ILE A 6 -10.17 -17.71 7.42
C ILE A 6 -8.64 -17.67 7.55
N LEU A 7 -7.94 -16.83 6.75
CA LEU A 7 -6.48 -16.71 6.84
C LEU A 7 -6.03 -16.02 8.12
N THR A 8 -6.69 -14.93 8.51
CA THR A 8 -6.39 -14.22 9.76
C THR A 8 -6.66 -15.06 11.00
N SER A 9 -7.73 -15.87 11.01
CA SER A 9 -8.01 -16.79 12.12
C SER A 9 -7.05 -17.98 12.16
N ALA A 10 -6.57 -18.46 11.01
CA ALA A 10 -5.59 -19.55 10.94
C ALA A 10 -4.19 -19.09 11.37
N LEU A 11 -3.78 -17.84 11.01
CA LEU A 11 -2.52 -17.28 11.51
C LEU A 11 -2.54 -17.04 13.01
N LEU A 12 -3.64 -16.52 13.55
CA LEU A 12 -3.77 -16.30 14.99
C LEU A 12 -3.70 -17.61 15.78
N SER A 13 -4.18 -18.72 15.21
CA SER A 13 -4.12 -20.03 15.86
C SER A 13 -2.72 -20.67 15.85
N VAL A 14 -1.86 -20.33 14.89
CA VAL A 14 -0.47 -20.81 14.85
C VAL A 14 0.37 -20.16 15.96
N PHE A 15 0.06 -18.94 16.37
CA PHE A 15 0.77 -18.26 17.46
C PHE A 15 0.48 -18.84 18.86
N ILE A 16 -0.62 -19.56 19.05
CA ILE A 16 -1.02 -20.09 20.36
C ILE A 16 -0.34 -21.44 20.67
N ILE A 17 0.18 -22.16 19.68
CA ILE A 17 0.69 -23.53 19.84
C ILE A 17 2.19 -23.58 20.22
N THR A 18 2.94 -22.48 20.14
CA THR A 18 4.39 -22.47 20.30
C THR A 18 4.90 -21.99 21.64
N SER A 19 4.09 -21.97 22.69
CA SER A 19 4.51 -21.58 24.05
C SER A 19 5.55 -22.50 24.72
N ALA A 20 6.05 -23.50 24.00
CA ALA A 20 7.09 -24.42 24.51
C ALA A 20 8.52 -24.11 24.02
N GLN A 21 8.72 -23.13 23.12
CA GLN A 21 10.06 -22.68 22.72
C GLN A 21 10.24 -21.22 23.15
N ALA A 22 11.44 -20.90 23.61
CA ALA A 22 11.82 -19.57 24.12
C ALA A 22 11.59 -18.46 23.06
N GLY A 23 10.42 -17.87 23.04
CA GLY A 23 10.03 -16.76 22.20
C GLY A 23 9.11 -15.82 22.95
N SER A 24 9.01 -14.56 22.52
CA SER A 24 8.15 -13.54 23.09
C SER A 24 7.12 -13.06 22.08
N PHE A 25 5.88 -12.89 22.54
CA PHE A 25 4.82 -12.26 21.76
C PHE A 25 4.82 -10.75 22.05
N GLY A 26 4.65 -9.94 21.01
CA GLY A 26 4.63 -8.49 21.11
C GLY A 26 3.43 -7.89 20.39
N LEU A 27 2.94 -6.78 20.93
CA LEU A 27 1.94 -5.92 20.31
C LEU A 27 2.45 -4.48 20.34
N GLY A 28 2.11 -3.69 19.32
CA GLY A 28 2.50 -2.29 19.30
C GLY A 28 1.76 -1.46 18.29
N VAL A 29 2.14 -0.19 18.28
CA VAL A 29 1.66 0.82 17.37
C VAL A 29 2.84 1.53 16.71
N SER A 30 2.62 2.07 15.52
CA SER A 30 3.64 2.82 14.80
C SER A 30 3.08 4.11 14.24
N GLY A 31 3.94 5.14 14.21
CA GLY A 31 3.74 6.35 13.41
C GLY A 31 4.70 6.34 12.23
N ASN A 32 4.20 6.66 11.04
CA ASN A 32 4.93 6.61 9.79
C ASN A 32 4.87 7.96 9.10
N ILE A 33 5.99 8.35 8.49
CA ILE A 33 6.08 9.44 7.53
C ILE A 33 6.60 8.85 6.23
N ALA A 34 5.94 9.13 5.12
CA ALA A 34 6.29 8.54 3.85
C ALA A 34 6.04 9.49 2.68
N SER A 35 6.79 9.26 1.62
CA SER A 35 6.61 9.88 0.32
C SER A 35 6.20 8.81 -0.68
N VAL A 36 5.13 9.04 -1.41
CA VAL A 36 4.68 8.20 -2.51
C VAL A 36 5.12 8.82 -3.83
N SER A 37 5.63 7.98 -4.72
CA SER A 37 5.87 8.30 -6.12
C SER A 37 5.00 7.39 -6.97
N ALA A 38 4.20 8.00 -7.83
CA ALA A 38 3.38 7.30 -8.80
C ALA A 38 3.76 7.74 -10.21
N SER A 39 3.93 6.80 -11.11
CA SER A 39 4.06 7.04 -12.55
C SER A 39 3.04 6.21 -13.29
N GLY A 40 2.30 6.82 -14.20
CA GLY A 40 1.22 6.14 -14.90
C GLY A 40 1.16 6.50 -16.37
N THR A 41 0.57 5.60 -17.15
CA THR A 41 0.35 5.74 -18.57
C THR A 41 -1.11 5.41 -18.86
N GLU A 42 -1.79 6.29 -19.56
CA GLU A 42 -3.10 6.01 -20.15
C GLU A 42 -2.95 5.76 -21.65
N THR A 43 -3.54 4.67 -22.12
CA THR A 43 -3.65 4.34 -23.53
C THR A 43 -5.12 4.39 -23.91
N GLU A 44 -5.48 5.33 -24.78
CA GLU A 44 -6.85 5.48 -25.27
C GLU A 44 -7.15 4.42 -26.32
N ALA A 45 -8.35 3.83 -26.25
CA ALA A 45 -8.81 2.92 -27.29
C ALA A 45 -9.20 3.71 -28.55
N SER A 46 -8.78 3.23 -29.69
CA SER A 46 -9.21 3.83 -30.97
C SER A 46 -10.72 3.65 -31.17
N SER A 47 -11.45 4.73 -31.29
CA SER A 47 -12.87 4.71 -31.68
C SER A 47 -13.02 5.07 -33.18
N GLY A 48 -13.38 4.08 -33.97
CA GLY A 48 -14.01 4.14 -35.26
C GLY A 48 -13.33 4.86 -36.45
N ALA A 49 -12.73 6.02 -36.29
CA ALA A 49 -12.13 6.81 -37.36
C ALA A 49 -10.70 7.23 -37.13
N GLU A 50 -10.27 7.20 -35.88
CA GLU A 50 -8.92 7.58 -35.48
C GLU A 50 -8.05 6.32 -35.33
N THR A 51 -6.92 6.28 -36.02
CA THR A 51 -5.99 5.14 -36.06
C THR A 51 -4.84 5.26 -35.08
N GLU A 52 -4.83 6.28 -34.25
CA GLU A 52 -3.74 6.53 -33.30
C GLU A 52 -4.21 6.34 -31.86
N ASN A 53 -3.68 5.30 -31.20
CA ASN A 53 -3.74 5.17 -29.76
C ASN A 53 -2.93 6.32 -29.15
N SER A 54 -3.57 7.31 -28.56
CA SER A 54 -2.84 8.34 -27.83
C SER A 54 -2.35 7.75 -26.50
N VAL A 55 -1.05 7.92 -26.24
CA VAL A 55 -0.39 7.51 -24.99
C VAL A 55 -0.05 8.75 -24.22
N ARG A 56 -0.50 8.82 -22.97
CA ARG A 56 -0.23 9.95 -22.07
C ARG A 56 0.43 9.45 -20.80
N ASP A 57 1.58 10.05 -20.49
CA ASP A 57 2.32 9.76 -19.27
C ASP A 57 2.02 10.83 -18.21
N ALA A 58 1.87 10.39 -16.96
CA ALA A 58 1.69 11.26 -15.82
C ALA A 58 2.55 10.79 -14.64
N THR A 59 3.07 11.73 -13.88
CA THR A 59 3.76 11.48 -12.63
C THR A 59 3.11 12.26 -11.50
N ALA A 60 2.96 11.64 -10.35
CA ALA A 60 2.46 12.26 -9.13
C ALA A 60 3.32 11.86 -7.93
N GLY A 61 3.41 12.73 -6.95
CA GLY A 61 4.08 12.44 -5.69
C GLY A 61 3.42 13.21 -4.56
N ASN A 62 3.35 12.62 -3.38
CA ASN A 62 2.80 13.26 -2.20
C ASN A 62 3.47 12.72 -0.94
N ASP A 63 3.62 13.60 0.07
CA ASP A 63 4.07 13.22 1.40
C ASP A 63 2.86 13.05 2.31
N PHE A 64 2.87 12.02 3.13
CA PHE A 64 1.78 11.71 4.02
C PHE A 64 2.26 11.08 5.33
N MET A 65 1.37 11.14 6.35
CA MET A 65 1.60 10.52 7.64
C MET A 65 0.47 9.54 7.93
N PHE A 66 0.83 8.39 8.52
CA PHE A 66 -0.17 7.39 8.90
C PHE A 66 0.28 6.60 10.13
N GLY A 67 -0.71 6.05 10.84
CA GLY A 67 -0.47 5.14 11.95
C GLY A 67 -0.70 3.69 11.55
N SER A 68 -0.08 2.76 12.26
CA SER A 68 -0.32 1.34 12.10
C SER A 68 -0.31 0.63 13.45
N ILE A 69 -0.89 -0.57 13.47
CA ILE A 69 -0.85 -1.48 14.59
C ILE A 69 -0.13 -2.76 14.14
N TYR A 70 0.61 -3.38 15.04
CA TYR A 70 1.30 -4.62 14.72
C TYR A 70 1.24 -5.64 15.84
N ALA A 71 1.34 -6.90 15.45
CA ALA A 71 1.54 -8.04 16.31
C ALA A 71 2.76 -8.83 15.80
N GLU A 72 3.60 -9.31 16.71
CA GLU A 72 4.81 -10.01 16.35
C GLU A 72 5.15 -11.14 17.32
N TYR A 73 5.91 -12.09 16.82
CA TYR A 73 6.49 -13.17 17.62
C TYR A 73 8.00 -13.21 17.36
N ALA A 74 8.78 -12.98 18.42
CA ALA A 74 10.23 -13.04 18.38
C ALA A 74 10.73 -14.42 18.85
N PHE A 75 11.71 -14.98 18.18
CA PHE A 75 12.24 -16.31 18.45
C PHE A 75 13.74 -16.42 18.12
N GLY A 76 14.35 -17.55 18.48
CA GLY A 76 15.77 -17.79 18.36
C GLY A 76 16.56 -17.27 19.57
N ASP A 77 17.85 -17.62 19.61
CA ASP A 77 18.75 -17.22 20.69
C ASP A 77 18.88 -15.69 20.72
N GLY A 78 18.35 -15.08 21.82
CA GLY A 78 18.34 -13.62 21.96
C GLY A 78 17.34 -12.89 21.06
N GLU A 79 16.31 -13.57 20.52
CA GLU A 79 15.26 -12.98 19.66
C GLU A 79 15.80 -12.40 18.36
N ASN A 80 16.67 -13.15 17.68
CA ASN A 80 17.29 -12.72 16.44
C ASN A 80 16.31 -12.66 15.27
N PHE A 81 15.22 -13.40 15.35
CA PHE A 81 14.19 -13.47 14.32
C PHE A 81 12.84 -13.03 14.86
N VAL A 82 12.08 -12.35 14.01
CA VAL A 82 10.72 -11.91 14.31
C VAL A 82 9.84 -12.27 13.14
N PHE A 83 8.66 -12.82 13.42
CA PHE A 83 7.52 -12.90 12.52
C PHE A 83 6.48 -11.88 12.95
N GLY A 84 5.92 -11.11 12.01
CA GLY A 84 4.91 -10.12 12.36
C GLY A 84 3.86 -9.90 11.29
N ILE A 85 2.79 -9.27 11.74
CA ILE A 85 1.72 -8.72 10.92
C ILE A 85 1.50 -7.27 11.35
N GLU A 86 1.41 -6.39 10.39
CA GLU A 86 1.15 -4.96 10.59
C GLU A 86 -0.07 -4.57 9.75
N SER A 87 -0.97 -3.78 10.31
CA SER A 87 -2.15 -3.28 9.61
C SER A 87 -2.31 -1.79 9.82
N ILE A 88 -2.72 -1.10 8.76
CA ILE A 88 -3.18 0.28 8.79
C ILE A 88 -4.71 0.22 8.94
N PRO A 89 -5.27 0.55 10.13
CA PRO A 89 -6.67 0.24 10.45
C PRO A 89 -7.68 1.25 9.90
N TYR A 90 -7.28 2.13 9.01
CA TYR A 90 -8.13 3.15 8.41
C TYR A 90 -7.76 3.38 6.95
N SER A 91 -8.74 3.85 6.19
CA SER A 91 -8.50 4.24 4.81
C SER A 91 -7.83 5.62 4.74
N ALA A 92 -7.05 5.82 3.71
CA ALA A 92 -6.40 7.09 3.40
C ALA A 92 -6.75 7.52 1.98
N ASP A 93 -7.28 8.74 1.85
CA ASP A 93 -7.46 9.35 0.55
C ASP A 93 -6.10 9.80 0.00
N ILE A 94 -5.72 9.28 -1.15
CA ILE A 94 -4.63 9.87 -1.93
C ILE A 94 -5.25 11.04 -2.68
N ASN A 95 -5.08 12.25 -2.15
CA ASN A 95 -5.50 13.47 -2.82
C ASN A 95 -4.71 13.62 -4.12
N THR A 96 -5.30 13.14 -5.18
CA THR A 96 -4.79 13.35 -6.52
C THR A 96 -5.14 14.76 -6.97
N LYS A 97 -4.23 15.34 -7.73
CA LYS A 97 -4.46 16.64 -8.35
C LYS A 97 -5.69 16.54 -9.24
N THR A 98 -6.57 17.56 -9.17
CA THR A 98 -7.59 17.80 -10.18
C THR A 98 -6.88 17.89 -11.54
N LEU A 99 -7.06 16.90 -12.39
CA LEU A 99 -6.58 16.92 -13.76
C LEU A 99 -7.65 17.63 -14.59
N SER A 100 -7.36 18.83 -15.01
CA SER A 100 -8.18 19.50 -16.03
C SER A 100 -7.73 18.97 -17.37
N ARG A 101 -8.62 18.23 -18.04
CA ARG A 101 -8.39 17.67 -19.37
C ARG A 101 -9.27 18.41 -20.37
N THR A 102 -8.66 18.92 -21.43
CA THR A 102 -9.35 19.35 -22.63
C THR A 102 -9.15 18.23 -23.64
N ASP A 103 -10.19 17.48 -23.91
CA ASP A 103 -10.19 16.47 -24.95
C ASP A 103 -10.72 17.09 -26.22
N THR A 104 -9.97 16.98 -27.30
CA THR A 104 -10.37 17.48 -28.63
C THR A 104 -10.88 16.36 -29.53
N ASP A 105 -10.97 15.14 -28.99
CA ASP A 105 -11.31 13.95 -29.76
C ASP A 105 -12.81 13.63 -29.68
N ASP A 106 -13.38 13.35 -30.87
CA ASP A 106 -14.78 13.12 -31.16
C ASP A 106 -15.39 11.84 -30.56
N GLY A 107 -14.73 11.21 -29.60
CA GLY A 107 -15.17 9.93 -29.01
C GLY A 107 -16.33 10.01 -28.03
N PHE A 108 -16.69 11.20 -27.55
CA PHE A 108 -17.61 11.35 -26.43
C PHE A 108 -19.01 11.87 -26.80
N ASP A 109 -19.13 12.64 -27.80
CA ASP A 109 -20.40 13.06 -28.37
C ASP A 109 -20.09 13.80 -29.72
N THR A 110 -20.99 13.77 -30.67
CA THR A 110 -20.85 14.32 -32.02
C THR A 110 -20.75 15.85 -32.05
N THR A 111 -20.44 16.51 -30.98
CA THR A 111 -20.29 17.96 -30.86
C THR A 111 -18.83 18.32 -30.49
N GLU A 112 -18.16 18.98 -31.43
CA GLU A 112 -16.79 19.43 -31.35
C GLU A 112 -16.47 20.17 -30.02
N GLY A 113 -15.44 19.72 -29.30
CA GLY A 113 -14.73 20.55 -28.33
C GLY A 113 -15.22 20.53 -26.89
N ASP A 114 -15.70 19.42 -26.36
CA ASP A 114 -16.06 19.31 -24.93
C ASP A 114 -14.82 19.28 -24.05
N SER A 115 -14.64 20.35 -23.26
CA SER A 115 -13.68 20.39 -22.19
C SER A 115 -14.32 19.89 -20.89
N GLY A 116 -13.84 18.78 -20.36
CA GLY A 116 -14.30 18.18 -19.12
C GLY A 116 -13.23 18.27 -18.02
N THR A 117 -13.66 18.45 -16.77
CA THR A 117 -12.77 18.31 -15.61
C THR A 117 -12.94 16.91 -15.06
N LEU A 118 -11.90 16.11 -15.14
CA LEU A 118 -11.83 14.79 -14.52
C LEU A 118 -11.22 14.93 -13.12
N ASN A 119 -11.97 14.58 -12.09
CA ASN A 119 -11.43 14.42 -10.75
C ASN A 119 -11.25 12.93 -10.47
N VAL A 120 -10.02 12.51 -10.27
CA VAL A 120 -9.67 11.15 -9.87
C VAL A 120 -9.19 11.19 -8.44
N ASN A 121 -9.88 10.50 -7.54
CA ASN A 121 -9.45 10.23 -6.19
C ASN A 121 -9.20 8.74 -6.04
N ALA A 122 -8.10 8.38 -5.43
CA ALA A 122 -7.87 7.00 -5.00
C ALA A 122 -7.92 6.96 -3.46
N GLU A 123 -8.65 5.98 -2.94
CA GLU A 123 -8.65 5.62 -1.52
C GLU A 123 -7.88 4.33 -1.35
N ILE A 124 -6.93 4.33 -0.42
CA ILE A 124 -6.23 3.12 0.00
C ILE A 124 -6.88 2.62 1.27
N SER A 125 -7.25 1.34 1.28
CA SER A 125 -7.86 0.69 2.44
C SER A 125 -7.28 -0.71 2.68
N ASP A 126 -7.57 -1.29 3.83
CA ASP A 126 -7.22 -2.67 4.21
C ASP A 126 -5.74 -3.04 4.02
N HIS A 127 -4.82 -2.05 4.20
CA HIS A 127 -3.39 -2.30 4.06
C HIS A 127 -2.89 -3.23 5.17
N THR A 128 -2.41 -4.40 4.79
CA THR A 128 -1.88 -5.41 5.71
C THR A 128 -0.52 -5.91 5.21
N THR A 129 0.48 -5.92 6.08
CA THR A 129 1.84 -6.39 5.80
C THR A 129 2.17 -7.58 6.69
N TYR A 130 2.55 -8.71 6.09
CA TYR A 130 3.17 -9.86 6.75
C TYR A 130 4.67 -9.72 6.61
N TYR A 131 5.44 -9.86 7.69
CA TYR A 131 6.87 -9.60 7.64
C TYR A 131 7.70 -10.57 8.46
N VAL A 132 8.97 -10.64 8.09
CA VAL A 132 10.04 -11.25 8.87
C VAL A 132 11.11 -10.22 9.16
N GLU A 133 11.68 -10.26 10.36
CA GLU A 133 12.85 -9.49 10.73
C GLU A 133 13.99 -10.44 11.10
N ALA A 134 15.20 -10.07 10.74
CA ALA A 134 16.42 -10.75 11.17
C ALA A 134 17.44 -9.71 11.65
N GLY A 135 18.04 -9.94 12.82
CA GLY A 135 18.93 -8.93 13.39
C GLY A 135 19.73 -9.39 14.61
N GLN A 136 20.25 -8.44 15.35
CA GLN A 136 21.16 -8.64 16.47
C GLN A 136 20.46 -8.91 17.81
N GLY A 137 19.31 -9.55 17.79
CA GLY A 137 18.58 -9.89 19.02
C GLY A 137 17.61 -8.81 19.49
N ALA A 138 17.29 -8.82 20.79
CA ALA A 138 16.31 -7.91 21.40
C ALA A 138 16.69 -6.42 21.32
N THR A 139 17.95 -6.13 21.14
CA THR A 139 18.48 -4.76 20.95
C THR A 139 19.53 -4.79 19.84
N GLY A 140 19.39 -3.89 18.86
CA GLY A 140 20.36 -3.77 17.78
C GLY A 140 19.73 -3.55 16.42
N VAL A 141 20.57 -3.60 15.40
CA VAL A 141 20.17 -3.42 13.99
C VAL A 141 19.49 -4.67 13.48
N TYR A 142 18.47 -4.50 12.66
CA TYR A 142 17.77 -5.58 11.95
C TYR A 142 17.38 -5.18 10.54
N GLY A 143 17.30 -6.18 9.68
CA GLY A 143 16.67 -6.09 8.35
C GLY A 143 15.27 -6.68 8.41
N LYS A 144 14.37 -6.15 7.61
CA LYS A 144 12.97 -6.58 7.50
C LYS A 144 12.60 -6.79 6.04
N LEU A 145 11.92 -7.88 5.79
CA LEU A 145 11.27 -8.19 4.52
C LEU A 145 9.78 -8.43 4.77
N GLY A 146 8.93 -7.71 4.07
CA GLY A 146 7.49 -7.83 4.18
C GLY A 146 6.81 -8.06 2.84
N PHE A 147 5.69 -8.77 2.89
CA PHE A 147 4.73 -8.87 1.82
C PHE A 147 3.47 -8.16 2.24
N ALA A 148 3.05 -7.17 1.47
CA ALA A 148 1.88 -6.36 1.76
C ALA A 148 0.76 -6.59 0.75
N GLN A 149 -0.47 -6.42 1.21
CA GLN A 149 -1.66 -6.34 0.36
C GLN A 149 -2.45 -5.09 0.74
N VAL A 150 -2.99 -4.43 -0.29
CA VAL A 150 -3.74 -3.19 -0.13
C VAL A 150 -4.91 -3.17 -1.11
N ASP A 151 -6.06 -2.70 -0.66
CA ASP A 151 -7.19 -2.44 -1.55
C ASP A 151 -7.17 -0.97 -2.00
N ILE A 152 -7.27 -0.77 -3.31
CA ILE A 152 -7.33 0.54 -3.94
C ILE A 152 -8.70 0.72 -4.56
N ASP A 153 -9.44 1.71 -4.06
CA ASP A 153 -10.73 2.12 -4.57
C ASP A 153 -10.55 3.40 -5.40
N VAL A 154 -10.81 3.33 -6.68
CA VAL A 154 -10.69 4.49 -7.58
C VAL A 154 -12.04 5.19 -7.68
N LYS A 155 -12.12 6.40 -7.10
CA LYS A 155 -13.32 7.24 -7.16
C LYS A 155 -13.13 8.29 -8.23
N GLN A 156 -13.90 8.17 -9.29
CA GLN A 156 -13.92 9.15 -10.37
C GLN A 156 -15.22 9.96 -10.29
N SER A 157 -15.11 11.29 -10.37
CA SER A 157 -16.28 12.14 -10.57
C SER A 157 -16.21 12.76 -11.96
N ASN A 158 -17.21 12.46 -12.79
CA ASN A 158 -17.23 12.81 -14.21
C ASN A 158 -18.22 13.88 -14.57
N ALA A 159 -17.81 14.71 -15.53
CA ALA A 159 -18.73 15.16 -16.57
C ALA A 159 -18.88 13.99 -17.56
N SER A 160 -20.10 13.54 -17.80
CA SER A 160 -20.57 12.45 -18.66
C SER A 160 -19.55 11.81 -19.61
N GLY A 161 -19.34 10.50 -19.46
CA GLY A 161 -18.71 9.70 -20.52
C GLY A 161 -17.44 8.94 -20.15
N TYR A 162 -16.82 9.20 -19.00
CA TYR A 162 -15.69 8.39 -18.52
C TYR A 162 -16.19 7.11 -17.84
N GLY A 163 -15.57 5.99 -18.18
CA GLY A 163 -15.85 4.74 -17.51
C GLY A 163 -15.35 4.74 -16.06
N THR A 164 -15.92 3.88 -15.24
CA THR A 164 -15.41 3.62 -13.88
C THR A 164 -14.28 2.62 -13.96
N ASP A 165 -13.16 2.91 -13.33
CA ASP A 165 -12.11 1.93 -13.09
C ASP A 165 -12.53 0.98 -11.98
N PRO A 166 -12.23 -0.32 -12.10
CA PRO A 166 -12.57 -1.28 -11.06
C PRO A 166 -11.66 -1.15 -9.85
N ASP A 167 -12.25 -1.35 -8.67
CA ASP A 167 -11.47 -1.54 -7.43
C ASP A 167 -10.52 -2.72 -7.57
N LYS A 168 -9.33 -2.61 -7.00
CA LYS A 168 -8.28 -3.60 -7.16
C LYS A 168 -7.46 -3.79 -5.90
N THR A 169 -7.16 -5.04 -5.58
CA THR A 169 -6.16 -5.37 -4.58
C THR A 169 -4.79 -5.42 -5.25
N LEU A 170 -3.82 -4.70 -4.69
CA LEU A 170 -2.42 -4.76 -5.10
C LEU A 170 -1.60 -5.48 -4.05
N ASP A 171 -0.65 -6.27 -4.53
CA ASP A 171 0.41 -6.87 -3.74
C ASP A 171 1.63 -5.95 -3.74
N ALA A 172 2.46 -6.02 -2.68
CA ALA A 172 3.68 -5.24 -2.57
C ALA A 172 4.75 -5.96 -1.77
N TRP A 173 6.00 -5.58 -2.03
CA TRP A 173 7.14 -5.97 -1.23
C TRP A 173 7.69 -4.79 -0.44
N THR A 174 7.87 -4.98 0.87
CA THR A 174 8.45 -3.98 1.76
C THR A 174 9.82 -4.45 2.22
N TYR A 175 10.80 -3.57 2.09
CA TYR A 175 12.16 -3.75 2.59
C TYR A 175 12.43 -2.67 3.62
N ALA A 176 12.97 -3.03 4.78
CA ALA A 176 13.34 -2.05 5.78
C ALA A 176 14.67 -2.39 6.47
N LEU A 177 15.32 -1.35 6.92
CA LEU A 177 16.45 -1.41 7.84
C LEU A 177 16.08 -0.62 9.09
N GLY A 178 16.27 -1.22 10.25
CA GLY A 178 15.87 -0.62 11.50
C GLY A 178 16.82 -0.87 12.64
N TYR A 179 16.56 -0.15 13.72
CA TYR A 179 17.17 -0.36 15.02
C TYR A 179 16.07 -0.51 16.06
N ARG A 180 16.20 -1.52 16.91
CA ARG A 180 15.31 -1.74 18.06
C ARG A 180 16.05 -1.61 19.37
N ALA A 181 15.37 -1.10 20.39
CA ALA A 181 15.87 -1.00 21.75
C ALA A 181 14.78 -1.34 22.75
N GLY A 182 15.14 -2.07 23.80
CA GLY A 182 14.25 -2.31 24.93
C GLY A 182 14.18 -1.11 25.88
N PHE A 183 13.03 -0.92 26.51
CA PHE A 183 12.88 0.02 27.63
C PHE A 183 11.99 -0.59 28.71
N GLY A 184 12.34 -0.36 29.97
CA GLY A 184 11.71 -1.06 31.09
C GLY A 184 11.91 -2.57 31.00
N GLU A 185 10.96 -3.35 31.49
CA GLU A 185 11.04 -4.82 31.49
C GLU A 185 10.61 -5.43 30.14
N ASN A 186 9.59 -4.89 29.52
CA ASN A 186 8.95 -5.50 28.36
C ASN A 186 8.73 -4.53 27.17
N GLY A 187 9.09 -3.27 27.35
CA GLY A 187 8.89 -2.26 26.30
C GLY A 187 9.92 -2.37 25.18
N VAL A 188 9.50 -2.11 23.95
CA VAL A 188 10.35 -2.06 22.75
C VAL A 188 10.06 -0.80 21.96
N ILE A 189 11.10 -0.09 21.57
CA ILE A 189 11.05 0.99 20.58
C ILE A 189 11.78 0.52 19.33
N LYS A 190 11.23 0.82 18.16
CA LYS A 190 11.87 0.56 16.86
C LYS A 190 11.87 1.83 16.02
N VAL A 191 12.98 2.07 15.33
CA VAL A 191 13.10 3.11 14.28
C VAL A 191 13.51 2.40 13.01
N GLU A 192 12.77 2.61 11.93
CA GLU A 192 12.99 1.98 10.62
C GLU A 192 12.99 3.02 9.49
N GLY A 193 13.86 2.81 8.49
CA GLY A 193 13.67 3.35 7.15
C GLY A 193 13.15 2.22 6.27
N PHE A 194 12.15 2.48 5.44
CA PHE A 194 11.53 1.46 4.60
C PHE A 194 11.28 1.94 3.17
N VAL A 195 11.21 0.96 2.28
CA VAL A 195 10.76 1.11 0.87
C VAL A 195 9.71 0.04 0.63
N THR A 196 8.61 0.43 0.02
CA THR A 196 7.56 -0.49 -0.44
C THR A 196 7.35 -0.31 -1.93
N ASP A 197 7.49 -1.41 -2.66
CA ASP A 197 7.33 -1.52 -4.11
C ASP A 197 6.02 -2.29 -4.37
N TYR A 198 5.04 -1.63 -4.97
CA TYR A 198 3.75 -2.20 -5.27
C TYR A 198 3.73 -2.78 -6.68
N ASP A 199 3.00 -3.87 -6.86
CA ASP A 199 2.71 -4.39 -8.19
C ASP A 199 2.03 -3.33 -9.04
N ALA A 200 2.32 -3.35 -10.34
CA ALA A 200 1.73 -2.39 -11.27
C ALA A 200 0.19 -2.48 -11.26
N TYR A 201 -0.44 -1.35 -11.00
CA TYR A 201 -1.87 -1.21 -11.25
C TYR A 201 -2.10 -1.21 -12.77
N SER A 202 -3.03 -2.00 -13.24
CA SER A 202 -3.48 -1.95 -14.64
C SER A 202 -4.98 -2.22 -14.68
N ALA A 203 -5.73 -1.31 -15.25
CA ALA A 203 -7.19 -1.41 -15.39
C ALA A 203 -7.62 -0.95 -16.79
N THR A 204 -8.65 -1.58 -17.30
CA THR A 204 -9.33 -1.14 -18.51
C THR A 204 -10.69 -0.59 -18.13
N SER A 205 -10.92 0.68 -18.46
CA SER A 205 -12.18 1.36 -18.19
C SER A 205 -13.34 0.78 -19.01
N THR A 206 -14.56 1.13 -18.66
CA THR A 206 -15.75 0.74 -19.44
C THR A 206 -15.77 1.32 -20.84
N THR A 207 -14.96 2.34 -21.12
CA THR A 207 -14.74 2.95 -22.44
C THR A 207 -13.57 2.33 -23.21
N SER A 208 -12.99 1.23 -22.69
CA SER A 208 -11.86 0.51 -23.27
C SER A 208 -10.51 1.22 -23.19
N ASN A 209 -10.39 2.32 -22.48
CA ASN A 209 -9.10 2.95 -22.18
C ASN A 209 -8.35 2.11 -21.15
N THR A 210 -7.06 1.91 -21.36
CA THR A 210 -6.21 1.18 -20.41
C THR A 210 -5.34 2.15 -19.63
N VAL A 211 -5.45 2.11 -18.30
CA VAL A 211 -4.61 2.85 -17.38
C VAL A 211 -3.66 1.87 -16.71
N SER A 212 -2.38 2.20 -16.70
CA SER A 212 -1.36 1.49 -15.92
C SER A 212 -0.62 2.47 -15.04
N ALA A 213 -0.31 2.07 -13.80
CA ALA A 213 0.46 2.88 -12.87
C ALA A 213 1.41 2.02 -12.04
N ASN A 214 2.61 2.52 -11.82
CA ASN A 214 3.56 2.01 -10.84
C ASN A 214 3.53 2.89 -9.61
N LEU A 215 3.65 2.29 -8.45
CA LEU A 215 3.56 2.95 -7.16
C LEU A 215 4.72 2.51 -6.27
N ASP A 216 5.52 3.47 -5.80
CA ASP A 216 6.60 3.27 -4.87
C ASP A 216 6.40 4.15 -3.64
N VAL A 217 6.71 3.62 -2.47
CA VAL A 217 6.64 4.36 -1.20
C VAL A 217 7.97 4.24 -0.48
N VAL A 218 8.55 5.37 -0.08
CA VAL A 218 9.73 5.44 0.77
C VAL A 218 9.39 6.19 2.05
N GLY A 219 9.85 5.71 3.19
CA GLY A 219 9.47 6.36 4.45
C GLY A 219 10.33 6.00 5.64
N ALA A 220 9.97 6.60 6.76
CA ALA A 220 10.51 6.30 8.09
C ALA A 220 9.37 5.99 9.06
N LYS A 221 9.67 5.10 10.00
CA LYS A 221 8.72 4.58 10.98
C LYS A 221 9.30 4.66 12.37
N LEU A 222 8.49 5.09 13.33
CA LEU A 222 8.74 4.97 14.76
C LEU A 222 7.66 4.09 15.36
N SER A 223 8.09 3.02 16.03
CA SER A 223 7.19 2.06 16.67
C SER A 223 7.44 1.97 18.17
N ILE A 224 6.38 1.75 18.90
CA ILE A 224 6.43 1.42 20.32
C ILE A 224 5.58 0.17 20.57
N GLY A 225 6.12 -0.79 21.30
CA GLY A 225 5.46 -2.06 21.58
C GLY A 225 5.73 -2.58 22.98
N TRP A 226 5.03 -3.66 23.28
CA TRP A 226 5.12 -4.37 24.55
C TRP A 226 5.18 -5.87 24.32
N LYS A 227 6.12 -6.55 25.01
CA LYS A 227 6.30 -8.00 24.95
C LYS A 227 5.65 -8.70 26.12
N PHE A 228 5.19 -9.93 25.89
CA PHE A 228 4.51 -10.77 26.88
C PHE A 228 5.18 -12.13 26.99
#